data_a0f4675bee56526b6151717c17428f21
#
_entry.id   a0f4675bee56526b6151717c17428f21
#
_cell.length_a   1.000
_cell.length_b   1.000
_cell.length_c   1.000
_cell.angle_alpha   90.00
_cell.angle_beta   90.00
_cell.angle_gamma   90.00
#
_symmetry.space_group_name_H-M   'P 1'
#
loop_
_entity.id
_entity.type
_entity.pdbx_description
1 polymer ?
#
loop_
_entity_poly.entity_id
_entity_poly.type
_entity_poly.pdbx_seq_one_letter_code
_entity_poly.pdbx_strand_id
1 'polypeptide(L)'
;SGTANVLEFARKFDVPHVVFASTSAIYENNDADVFTEDLEVNPRLYYSLSKKMSEDLIQSYRENYGMTVTILRFFNVFGPDGDQTRPNPPLLNFAYRELSHDRQPILSGNGEQVRDFIWVKDVVRMLELCMQKQPNDVFNVCSGVTVSVNQIAQWVAEALGKEHIGLGHKPASELWSTYPEMFEGAYPLDKGLVAKETTRYSKGSFEKAERILGWRPHTDMESLVKKVTLEIECE
;
A
#
# COMPACT_ATOMS: atom_id res chain seq x y z
N SER A 1 8.76 -8.63 -19.22
CA SER A 1 8.08 -8.53 -17.92
C SER A 1 6.61 -8.93 -18.02
N GLY A 2 5.98 -9.31 -16.93
CA GLY A 2 4.55 -9.67 -16.91
C GLY A 2 3.68 -8.53 -17.43
N THR A 3 3.97 -7.29 -17.04
CA THR A 3 3.25 -6.09 -17.53
C THR A 3 3.30 -5.98 -19.05
N ALA A 4 4.48 -6.16 -19.67
CA ALA A 4 4.61 -6.11 -21.13
C ALA A 4 3.74 -7.18 -21.83
N ASN A 5 3.73 -8.39 -21.29
CA ASN A 5 2.92 -9.48 -21.86
C ASN A 5 1.41 -9.19 -21.77
N VAL A 6 0.95 -8.62 -20.66
CA VAL A 6 -0.47 -8.23 -20.49
C VAL A 6 -0.85 -7.11 -21.47
N LEU A 7 -0.01 -6.07 -21.58
CA LEU A 7 -0.26 -4.96 -22.49
C LEU A 7 -0.27 -5.41 -23.96
N GLU A 8 0.68 -6.27 -24.34
CA GLU A 8 0.73 -6.79 -25.70
C GLU A 8 -0.44 -7.74 -26.01
N PHE A 9 -0.88 -8.54 -25.02
CA PHE A 9 -2.11 -9.31 -25.14
C PHE A 9 -3.33 -8.38 -25.31
N ALA A 10 -3.47 -7.39 -24.45
CA ALA A 10 -4.58 -6.44 -24.54
C ALA A 10 -4.62 -5.71 -25.89
N ARG A 11 -3.46 -5.29 -26.39
CA ARG A 11 -3.33 -4.66 -27.70
C ARG A 11 -3.74 -5.59 -28.85
N LYS A 12 -3.29 -6.86 -28.82
CA LYS A 12 -3.58 -7.85 -29.89
C LYS A 12 -5.04 -8.29 -29.94
N PHE A 13 -5.71 -8.26 -28.81
CA PHE A 13 -7.09 -8.69 -28.70
C PHE A 13 -8.08 -7.54 -28.53
N ASP A 14 -7.65 -6.32 -28.84
CA ASP A 14 -8.47 -5.12 -28.80
C ASP A 14 -9.21 -4.93 -27.47
N VAL A 15 -8.54 -5.25 -26.35
CA VAL A 15 -9.10 -5.04 -25.00
C VAL A 15 -9.31 -3.53 -24.80
N PRO A 16 -10.54 -3.08 -24.57
CA PRO A 16 -10.85 -1.64 -24.62
C PRO A 16 -10.23 -0.84 -23.48
N HIS A 17 -9.95 -1.48 -22.34
CA HIS A 17 -9.41 -0.81 -21.17
C HIS A 17 -8.62 -1.78 -20.28
N VAL A 18 -7.49 -1.32 -19.76
CA VAL A 18 -6.66 -2.04 -18.78
C VAL A 18 -6.56 -1.22 -17.52
N VAL A 19 -6.67 -1.86 -16.36
CA VAL A 19 -6.41 -1.23 -15.05
C VAL A 19 -5.16 -1.87 -14.45
N PHE A 20 -4.18 -1.03 -14.13
CA PHE A 20 -2.91 -1.45 -13.54
C PHE A 20 -2.83 -1.09 -12.06
N ALA A 21 -2.62 -2.11 -11.21
CA ALA A 21 -2.36 -1.93 -9.80
C ALA A 21 -0.90 -1.51 -9.58
N SER A 22 -0.68 -0.21 -9.39
CA SER A 22 0.58 0.38 -8.96
C SER A 22 0.60 0.55 -7.43
N THR A 23 1.49 1.37 -6.90
CA THR A 23 1.73 1.50 -5.45
C THR A 23 2.14 2.92 -5.07
N SER A 24 1.81 3.34 -3.86
CA SER A 24 2.35 4.56 -3.26
C SER A 24 3.85 4.47 -2.93
N ALA A 25 4.43 3.26 -2.96
CA ALA A 25 5.85 3.08 -2.73
C ALA A 25 6.72 3.79 -3.78
N ILE A 26 6.19 4.12 -4.96
CA ILE A 26 6.91 4.91 -5.97
C ILE A 26 7.26 6.32 -5.51
N TYR A 27 6.58 6.84 -4.48
CA TYR A 27 6.87 8.12 -3.84
C TYR A 27 8.02 8.05 -2.83
N GLU A 28 8.69 6.92 -2.68
CA GLU A 28 9.89 6.83 -1.85
C GLU A 28 10.89 7.90 -2.29
N ASN A 29 11.65 8.44 -1.35
CA ASN A 29 12.55 9.58 -1.57
C ASN A 29 11.86 10.91 -1.95
N ASN A 30 10.55 11.03 -1.83
CA ASN A 30 9.86 12.30 -1.96
C ASN A 30 9.56 12.86 -0.56
N ASP A 31 9.94 14.13 -0.33
CA ASP A 31 9.80 14.80 0.97
C ASP A 31 8.52 15.66 1.05
N ALA A 32 7.58 15.51 0.11
CA ALA A 32 6.32 16.25 0.13
C ALA A 32 5.43 15.81 1.30
N ASP A 33 4.73 16.75 1.92
CA ASP A 33 3.77 16.47 3.00
C ASP A 33 2.55 15.69 2.53
N VAL A 34 2.17 15.87 1.26
CA VAL A 34 1.04 15.16 0.62
C VAL A 34 1.44 14.72 -0.78
N PHE A 35 1.24 13.45 -1.06
CA PHE A 35 1.58 12.86 -2.36
C PHE A 35 0.43 13.03 -3.35
N THR A 36 0.69 13.78 -4.41
CA THR A 36 -0.20 13.96 -5.56
C THR A 36 0.36 13.22 -6.78
N GLU A 37 -0.47 12.97 -7.79
CA GLU A 37 -0.08 12.17 -8.95
C GLU A 37 0.90 12.86 -9.89
N ASP A 38 1.02 14.18 -9.81
CA ASP A 38 1.92 15.04 -10.60
C ASP A 38 3.31 15.19 -9.98
N LEU A 39 3.53 14.69 -8.76
CA LEU A 39 4.85 14.69 -8.15
C LEU A 39 5.84 13.86 -8.96
N GLU A 40 7.04 14.38 -9.11
CA GLU A 40 8.16 13.61 -9.65
C GLU A 40 8.48 12.43 -8.73
N VAL A 41 8.60 11.24 -9.32
CA VAL A 41 8.89 10.00 -8.59
C VAL A 41 10.23 9.42 -9.04
N ASN A 42 11.08 9.09 -8.08
CA ASN A 42 12.41 8.53 -8.32
C ASN A 42 12.69 7.38 -7.34
N PRO A 43 11.97 6.26 -7.47
CA PRO A 43 12.15 5.10 -6.59
C PRO A 43 13.49 4.42 -6.84
N ARG A 44 14.06 3.83 -5.78
CA ARG A 44 15.34 3.11 -5.83
C ARG A 44 15.25 1.68 -5.32
N LEU A 45 14.25 1.36 -4.48
CA LEU A 45 14.02 0.00 -4.01
C LEU A 45 13.39 -0.84 -5.14
N TYR A 46 13.75 -2.11 -5.20
CA TYR A 46 13.38 -2.99 -6.31
C TYR A 46 11.88 -3.05 -6.58
N TYR A 47 11.06 -3.10 -5.52
CA TYR A 47 9.61 -3.17 -5.67
C TYR A 47 9.06 -1.90 -6.32
N SER A 48 9.34 -0.75 -5.73
CA SER A 48 8.86 0.55 -6.22
C SER A 48 9.42 0.88 -7.60
N LEU A 49 10.71 0.58 -7.83
CA LEU A 49 11.33 0.72 -9.15
C LEU A 49 10.64 -0.15 -10.20
N SER A 50 10.34 -1.41 -9.88
CA SER A 50 9.66 -2.33 -10.81
C SER A 50 8.25 -1.84 -11.20
N LYS A 51 7.54 -1.22 -10.24
CA LYS A 51 6.22 -0.60 -10.49
C LYS A 51 6.35 0.67 -11.35
N LYS A 52 7.35 1.51 -11.07
CA LYS A 52 7.64 2.70 -11.89
C LYS A 52 7.97 2.33 -13.33
N MET A 53 8.84 1.34 -13.55
CA MET A 53 9.15 0.82 -14.89
C MET A 53 7.89 0.30 -15.61
N SER A 54 6.95 -0.29 -14.89
CA SER A 54 5.66 -0.71 -15.43
C SER A 54 4.78 0.48 -15.81
N GLU A 55 4.76 1.55 -15.00
CA GLU A 55 4.05 2.79 -15.33
C GLU A 55 4.64 3.46 -16.61
N ASP A 56 5.97 3.49 -16.73
CA ASP A 56 6.64 4.03 -17.91
C ASP A 56 6.33 3.21 -19.18
N LEU A 57 6.30 1.89 -19.05
CA LEU A 57 5.90 1.01 -20.15
C LEU A 57 4.44 1.26 -20.56
N ILE A 58 3.54 1.41 -19.59
CA ILE A 58 2.13 1.75 -19.86
C ILE A 58 2.04 3.08 -20.60
N GLN A 59 2.79 4.09 -20.18
CA GLN A 59 2.80 5.38 -20.84
C GLN A 59 3.25 5.25 -22.31
N SER A 60 4.28 4.44 -22.58
CA SER A 60 4.71 4.14 -23.95
C SER A 60 3.59 3.49 -24.79
N TYR A 61 2.81 2.56 -24.19
CA TYR A 61 1.69 1.93 -24.91
C TYR A 61 0.52 2.90 -25.17
N ARG A 62 0.26 3.82 -24.24
CA ARG A 62 -0.69 4.92 -24.44
C ARG A 62 -0.30 5.80 -25.64
N GLU A 63 0.96 6.22 -25.68
CA GLU A 63 1.48 7.15 -26.70
C GLU A 63 1.61 6.50 -28.09
N ASN A 64 2.11 5.28 -28.16
CA ASN A 64 2.40 4.63 -29.42
C ASN A 64 1.21 3.88 -30.05
N TYR A 65 0.29 3.39 -29.22
CA TYR A 65 -0.82 2.55 -29.67
C TYR A 65 -2.21 3.12 -29.33
N GLY A 66 -2.28 4.24 -28.62
CA GLY A 66 -3.56 4.82 -28.21
C GLY A 66 -4.34 3.98 -27.21
N MET A 67 -3.66 3.10 -26.46
CA MET A 67 -4.33 2.22 -25.50
C MET A 67 -4.88 3.01 -24.31
N THR A 68 -6.08 2.68 -23.89
CA THR A 68 -6.68 3.22 -22.68
C THR A 68 -6.28 2.38 -21.46
N VAL A 69 -5.49 2.97 -20.57
CA VAL A 69 -5.02 2.29 -19.36
C VAL A 69 -5.19 3.20 -18.14
N THR A 70 -5.80 2.70 -17.09
CA THR A 70 -5.83 3.38 -15.78
C THR A 70 -4.73 2.84 -14.89
N ILE A 71 -3.96 3.72 -14.28
CA ILE A 71 -2.96 3.38 -13.25
C ILE A 71 -3.51 3.77 -11.89
N LEU A 72 -3.57 2.82 -10.96
CA LEU A 72 -4.02 3.04 -9.58
C LEU A 72 -2.85 2.85 -8.62
N ARG A 73 -2.40 3.94 -7.99
CA ARG A 73 -1.35 3.92 -6.97
C ARG A 73 -1.99 3.64 -5.62
N PHE A 74 -2.01 2.36 -5.22
CA PHE A 74 -2.59 1.95 -3.95
C PHE A 74 -1.70 2.36 -2.78
N PHE A 75 -2.31 2.97 -1.76
CA PHE A 75 -1.71 3.15 -0.45
C PHE A 75 -1.86 1.88 0.38
N ASN A 76 -1.74 1.92 1.70
CA ASN A 76 -1.72 0.68 2.49
C ASN A 76 -3.13 0.11 2.60
N VAL A 77 -3.43 -0.87 1.75
CA VAL A 77 -4.76 -1.51 1.73
C VAL A 77 -4.93 -2.40 2.95
N PHE A 78 -6.07 -2.29 3.61
CA PHE A 78 -6.47 -3.17 4.70
C PHE A 78 -7.89 -3.72 4.50
N GLY A 79 -8.12 -4.91 5.05
CA GLY A 79 -9.41 -5.60 4.97
C GLY A 79 -9.39 -6.89 5.77
N PRO A 80 -10.54 -7.58 5.92
CA PRO A 80 -10.64 -8.79 6.73
C PRO A 80 -9.85 -9.96 6.14
N ASP A 81 -9.84 -10.10 4.81
CA ASP A 81 -9.23 -11.23 4.10
C ASP A 81 -7.72 -11.05 3.84
N GLY A 82 -7.02 -10.29 4.68
CA GLY A 82 -5.58 -10.14 4.57
C GLY A 82 -4.86 -11.44 4.90
N ASP A 83 -3.91 -11.88 4.05
CA ASP A 83 -3.15 -13.11 4.27
C ASP A 83 -2.39 -13.08 5.61
N GLN A 84 -2.89 -13.87 6.57
CA GLN A 84 -2.33 -14.00 7.92
C GLN A 84 -1.19 -15.02 7.97
N THR A 85 -1.07 -15.90 6.98
CA THR A 85 -0.14 -17.04 6.97
C THR A 85 1.27 -16.65 6.54
N ARG A 86 1.43 -15.56 5.78
CA ARG A 86 2.74 -15.12 5.32
C ARG A 86 3.60 -14.59 6.49
N PRO A 87 4.94 -14.67 6.40
CA PRO A 87 5.85 -14.21 7.45
C PRO A 87 5.64 -12.76 7.90
N ASN A 88 5.31 -11.86 6.95
CA ASN A 88 5.03 -10.44 7.20
C ASN A 88 3.63 -10.10 6.67
N PRO A 89 2.56 -10.40 7.42
CA PRO A 89 1.20 -10.05 7.01
C PRO A 89 0.96 -8.52 7.07
N PRO A 90 -0.11 -8.01 6.46
CA PRO A 90 -0.52 -6.62 6.64
C PRO A 90 -0.66 -6.28 8.12
N LEU A 91 -0.34 -5.04 8.50
CA LEU A 91 -0.26 -4.61 9.90
C LEU A 91 -1.51 -4.99 10.74
N LEU A 92 -2.70 -4.72 10.22
CA LEU A 92 -3.95 -5.04 10.91
C LEU A 92 -4.07 -6.55 11.15
N ASN A 93 -3.83 -7.36 10.11
CA ASN A 93 -3.90 -8.81 10.20
C ASN A 93 -2.79 -9.40 11.08
N PHE A 94 -1.60 -8.78 11.11
CA PHE A 94 -0.53 -9.12 12.07
C PHE A 94 -0.98 -8.88 13.51
N ALA A 95 -1.48 -7.67 13.81
CA ALA A 95 -1.93 -7.34 15.15
C ALA A 95 -3.09 -8.25 15.60
N TYR A 96 -4.05 -8.49 14.72
CA TYR A 96 -5.15 -9.42 14.94
C TYR A 96 -4.64 -10.82 15.27
N ARG A 97 -3.76 -11.39 14.44
CA ARG A 97 -3.21 -12.74 14.64
C ARG A 97 -2.52 -12.90 15.99
N GLU A 98 -1.70 -11.91 16.39
CA GLU A 98 -1.01 -12.01 17.67
C GLU A 98 -1.99 -11.88 18.85
N LEU A 99 -2.86 -10.88 18.83
CA LEU A 99 -3.81 -10.61 19.90
C LEU A 99 -4.89 -11.71 20.06
N SER A 100 -5.39 -12.28 18.97
CA SER A 100 -6.36 -13.37 19.02
C SER A 100 -5.81 -14.64 19.71
N HIS A 101 -4.47 -14.81 19.70
CA HIS A 101 -3.78 -15.90 20.40
C HIS A 101 -3.17 -15.48 21.75
N ASP A 102 -3.63 -14.39 22.34
CA ASP A 102 -3.12 -13.83 23.60
C ASP A 102 -1.60 -13.55 23.58
N ARG A 103 -1.05 -13.21 22.40
CA ARG A 103 0.34 -12.83 22.24
C ARG A 103 0.49 -11.33 22.05
N GLN A 104 1.56 -10.75 22.59
CA GLN A 104 1.89 -9.35 22.40
C GLN A 104 2.37 -9.10 20.96
N PRO A 105 1.72 -8.19 20.19
CA PRO A 105 2.24 -7.77 18.90
C PRO A 105 3.57 -7.03 19.07
N ILE A 106 4.64 -7.50 18.43
CA ILE A 106 5.95 -6.86 18.43
C ILE A 106 6.13 -6.07 17.15
N LEU A 107 6.01 -4.75 17.25
CA LEU A 107 6.07 -3.82 16.13
C LEU A 107 7.53 -3.46 15.80
N SER A 108 7.82 -3.24 14.50
CA SER A 108 9.14 -2.78 14.06
C SER A 108 9.27 -1.26 14.19
N GLY A 109 10.37 -0.79 14.78
CA GLY A 109 10.56 0.62 15.13
C GLY A 109 9.84 0.98 16.43
N ASN A 110 9.58 2.26 16.64
CA ASN A 110 8.84 2.76 17.81
C ASN A 110 7.31 2.83 17.59
N GLY A 111 6.85 2.43 16.40
CA GLY A 111 5.44 2.45 16.04
C GLY A 111 4.86 3.84 15.72
N GLU A 112 5.66 4.93 15.83
CA GLU A 112 5.21 6.30 15.55
C GLU A 112 5.22 6.66 14.06
N GLN A 113 5.79 5.80 13.20
CA GLN A 113 5.73 6.00 11.76
C GLN A 113 4.28 6.00 11.28
N VAL A 114 3.89 7.05 10.57
CA VAL A 114 2.52 7.23 10.07
C VAL A 114 2.38 6.84 8.62
N ARG A 115 1.26 6.24 8.29
CA ARG A 115 0.88 5.79 6.95
C ARG A 115 -0.55 6.17 6.63
N ASP A 116 -0.81 6.36 5.36
CA ASP A 116 -2.18 6.43 4.85
C ASP A 116 -2.67 4.99 4.57
N PHE A 117 -3.76 4.62 5.21
CA PHE A 117 -4.41 3.32 5.03
C PHE A 117 -5.71 3.49 4.26
N ILE A 118 -5.98 2.56 3.36
CA ILE A 118 -7.21 2.57 2.55
C ILE A 118 -7.99 1.25 2.72
N TRP A 119 -9.28 1.36 2.97
CA TRP A 119 -10.15 0.21 3.10
C TRP A 119 -10.33 -0.52 1.78
N VAL A 120 -10.24 -1.85 1.79
CA VAL A 120 -10.35 -2.67 0.57
C VAL A 120 -11.66 -2.44 -0.20
N LYS A 121 -12.78 -2.18 0.50
CA LYS A 121 -14.04 -1.89 -0.19
C LYS A 121 -14.03 -0.54 -0.93
N ASP A 122 -13.23 0.43 -0.49
CA ASP A 122 -13.01 1.67 -1.22
C ASP A 122 -12.17 1.44 -2.48
N VAL A 123 -11.18 0.54 -2.39
CA VAL A 123 -10.41 0.09 -3.57
C VAL A 123 -11.33 -0.58 -4.58
N VAL A 124 -12.23 -1.48 -4.14
CA VAL A 124 -13.20 -2.14 -5.03
C VAL A 124 -14.09 -1.12 -5.72
N ARG A 125 -14.66 -0.14 -4.98
CA ARG A 125 -15.45 0.94 -5.60
C ARG A 125 -14.66 1.75 -6.64
N MET A 126 -13.36 1.97 -6.39
CA MET A 126 -12.48 2.63 -7.36
C MET A 126 -12.33 1.79 -8.62
N LEU A 127 -12.11 0.49 -8.49
CA LEU A 127 -12.02 -0.42 -9.62
C LEU A 127 -13.33 -0.46 -10.44
N GLU A 128 -14.48 -0.52 -9.78
CA GLU A 128 -15.80 -0.47 -10.44
C GLU A 128 -15.98 0.83 -11.25
N LEU A 129 -15.61 1.98 -10.68
CA LEU A 129 -15.66 3.26 -11.39
C LEU A 129 -14.70 3.29 -12.58
N CYS A 130 -13.51 2.70 -12.46
CA CYS A 130 -12.57 2.58 -13.57
C CYS A 130 -13.13 1.70 -14.69
N MET A 131 -13.79 0.59 -14.36
CA MET A 131 -14.44 -0.27 -15.37
C MET A 131 -15.59 0.46 -16.10
N GLN A 132 -16.36 1.28 -15.39
CA GLN A 132 -17.49 2.02 -15.97
C GLN A 132 -17.04 3.23 -16.80
N LYS A 133 -16.08 4.00 -16.31
CA LYS A 133 -15.68 5.29 -16.91
C LYS A 133 -14.46 5.20 -17.82
N GLN A 134 -13.69 4.13 -17.71
CA GLN A 134 -12.48 3.84 -18.51
C GLN A 134 -11.51 5.03 -18.60
N PRO A 135 -11.10 5.65 -17.49
CA PRO A 135 -10.23 6.81 -17.54
C PRO A 135 -8.83 6.41 -18.01
N ASN A 136 -8.22 7.23 -18.89
CA ASN A 136 -6.85 7.04 -19.34
C ASN A 136 -5.89 7.92 -18.52
N ASP A 137 -5.74 7.64 -17.25
CA ASP A 137 -5.02 8.52 -16.32
C ASP A 137 -4.40 7.73 -15.15
N VAL A 138 -3.74 8.45 -14.23
CA VAL A 138 -3.15 7.93 -12.98
C VAL A 138 -3.93 8.48 -11.80
N PHE A 139 -4.26 7.64 -10.82
CA PHE A 139 -4.96 8.05 -9.61
C PHE A 139 -4.32 7.45 -8.35
N ASN A 140 -4.20 8.26 -7.32
CA ASN A 140 -3.95 7.78 -5.97
C ASN A 140 -5.22 7.15 -5.38
N VAL A 141 -5.05 5.98 -4.78
CA VAL A 141 -6.12 5.29 -4.05
C VAL A 141 -5.73 5.27 -2.58
N CYS A 142 -6.13 6.31 -1.86
CA CYS A 142 -5.73 6.63 -0.50
C CYS A 142 -6.92 7.20 0.29
N SER A 143 -6.82 7.22 1.62
CA SER A 143 -7.84 7.86 2.47
C SER A 143 -7.62 9.35 2.68
N GLY A 144 -6.38 9.83 2.48
CA GLY A 144 -5.97 11.18 2.85
C GLY A 144 -5.80 11.38 4.36
N VAL A 145 -5.96 10.30 5.15
CA VAL A 145 -5.79 10.31 6.60
C VAL A 145 -4.57 9.50 6.99
N THR A 146 -3.74 10.08 7.85
CA THR A 146 -2.55 9.42 8.38
C THR A 146 -2.81 8.83 9.75
N VAL A 147 -2.40 7.57 9.94
CA VAL A 147 -2.51 6.85 11.20
C VAL A 147 -1.17 6.21 11.53
N SER A 148 -0.77 6.22 12.81
CA SER A 148 0.46 5.56 13.22
C SER A 148 0.28 4.03 13.29
N VAL A 149 1.39 3.32 13.21
CA VAL A 149 1.41 1.86 13.38
C VAL A 149 0.87 1.47 14.77
N ASN A 150 1.24 2.25 15.81
CA ASN A 150 0.73 2.07 17.17
C ASN A 150 -0.79 2.22 17.22
N GLN A 151 -1.35 3.26 16.60
CA GLN A 151 -2.80 3.49 16.60
C GLN A 151 -3.58 2.33 15.96
N ILE A 152 -3.12 1.82 14.81
CA ILE A 152 -3.77 0.66 14.17
C ILE A 152 -3.77 -0.55 15.12
N ALA A 153 -2.61 -0.90 15.70
CA ALA A 153 -2.51 -2.04 16.59
C ALA A 153 -3.34 -1.86 17.89
N GLN A 154 -3.41 -0.65 18.41
CA GLN A 154 -4.23 -0.31 19.56
C GLN A 154 -5.73 -0.46 19.26
N TRP A 155 -6.22 0.04 18.12
CA TRP A 155 -7.62 -0.11 17.74
C TRP A 155 -8.02 -1.57 17.52
N VAL A 156 -7.08 -2.40 17.02
CA VAL A 156 -7.29 -3.86 16.95
C VAL A 156 -7.41 -4.45 18.36
N ALA A 157 -6.54 -4.06 19.30
CA ALA A 157 -6.60 -4.52 20.68
C ALA A 157 -7.92 -4.13 21.35
N GLU A 158 -8.36 -2.89 21.18
CA GLU A 158 -9.63 -2.37 21.71
C GLU A 158 -10.83 -3.14 21.13
N ALA A 159 -10.84 -3.41 19.82
CA ALA A 159 -11.92 -4.16 19.19
C ALA A 159 -12.03 -5.61 19.73
N LEU A 160 -10.91 -6.20 20.11
CA LEU A 160 -10.85 -7.56 20.67
C LEU A 160 -10.99 -7.61 22.22
N GLY A 161 -11.02 -6.46 22.92
CA GLY A 161 -10.97 -6.41 24.38
C GLY A 161 -9.64 -6.91 24.96
N LYS A 162 -8.53 -6.70 24.24
CA LYS A 162 -7.18 -7.23 24.54
C LYS A 162 -6.16 -6.14 24.87
N GLU A 163 -6.59 -4.93 25.27
CA GLU A 163 -5.71 -3.79 25.57
C GLU A 163 -4.69 -4.11 26.68
N HIS A 164 -5.05 -5.02 27.57
CA HIS A 164 -4.21 -5.45 28.68
C HIS A 164 -2.93 -6.18 28.26
N ILE A 165 -2.88 -6.72 27.02
CA ILE A 165 -1.69 -7.39 26.48
C ILE A 165 -0.61 -6.35 26.14
N GLY A 166 -1.02 -5.15 25.73
CA GLY A 166 -0.11 -4.07 25.34
C GLY A 166 0.59 -4.32 24.00
N LEU A 167 1.45 -3.37 23.62
CA LEU A 167 2.25 -3.43 22.39
C LEU A 167 3.74 -3.51 22.75
N GLY A 168 4.48 -4.37 22.06
CA GLY A 168 5.93 -4.44 22.14
C GLY A 168 6.59 -3.80 20.92
N HIS A 169 7.85 -3.40 21.06
CA HIS A 169 8.62 -2.78 19.99
C HIS A 169 10.00 -3.41 19.88
N LYS A 170 10.50 -3.53 18.65
CA LYS A 170 11.86 -3.97 18.38
C LYS A 170 12.53 -3.01 17.38
N PRO A 171 13.86 -2.88 17.41
CA PRO A 171 14.56 -2.05 16.42
C PRO A 171 14.18 -2.43 15.00
N ALA A 172 13.91 -1.43 14.14
CA ALA A 172 13.57 -1.67 12.74
C ALA A 172 14.68 -2.44 11.99
N SER A 173 15.94 -2.28 12.43
CA SER A 173 17.08 -3.03 11.90
C SER A 173 17.01 -4.55 12.11
N GLU A 174 16.25 -5.01 13.11
CA GLU A 174 16.07 -6.45 13.34
C GLU A 174 15.27 -7.14 12.23
N LEU A 175 14.30 -6.46 11.64
CA LEU A 175 13.55 -7.00 10.49
C LEU A 175 14.50 -7.41 9.36
N TRP A 176 15.53 -6.60 9.13
CA TRP A 176 16.49 -6.79 8.04
C TRP A 176 17.64 -7.71 8.42
N SER A 177 17.88 -7.94 9.72
CA SER A 177 18.92 -8.90 10.16
C SER A 177 18.58 -10.35 9.78
N THR A 178 17.34 -10.64 9.44
CA THR A 178 16.93 -11.95 8.91
C THR A 178 17.33 -12.18 7.45
N TYR A 179 17.82 -11.15 6.77
CA TYR A 179 18.28 -11.19 5.37
C TYR A 179 19.70 -10.66 5.23
N PRO A 180 20.70 -11.26 5.89
CA PRO A 180 22.07 -10.75 5.90
C PRO A 180 22.66 -10.67 4.49
N GLU A 181 22.29 -11.58 3.58
CA GLU A 181 22.73 -11.61 2.20
C GLU A 181 22.42 -10.33 1.40
N MET A 182 21.42 -9.55 1.83
CA MET A 182 21.10 -8.26 1.20
C MET A 182 22.15 -7.17 1.51
N PHE A 183 22.89 -7.33 2.60
CA PHE A 183 23.81 -6.32 3.15
C PHE A 183 25.27 -6.75 3.13
N GLU A 184 25.56 -7.92 2.57
CA GLU A 184 26.90 -8.51 2.49
C GLU A 184 27.36 -8.67 1.04
N GLY A 185 28.65 -8.97 0.85
CA GLY A 185 29.21 -9.20 -0.47
C GLY A 185 29.72 -7.95 -1.17
N ALA A 186 29.98 -8.07 -2.46
CA ALA A 186 30.58 -7.00 -3.27
C ALA A 186 29.61 -5.85 -3.62
N TYR A 187 28.30 -6.10 -3.52
CA TYR A 187 27.25 -5.15 -3.89
C TYR A 187 26.15 -5.09 -2.82
N PRO A 188 26.45 -4.65 -1.58
CA PRO A 188 25.49 -4.63 -0.50
C PRO A 188 24.40 -3.57 -0.76
N LEU A 189 23.18 -3.86 -0.30
CA LEU A 189 22.10 -2.88 -0.29
C LEU A 189 22.43 -1.76 0.72
N ASP A 190 22.14 -0.52 0.36
CA ASP A 190 22.32 0.63 1.25
C ASP A 190 21.34 0.57 2.43
N LYS A 191 21.88 0.42 3.64
CA LYS A 191 21.12 0.38 4.89
C LYS A 191 20.32 1.67 5.12
N GLY A 192 20.79 2.80 4.60
CA GLY A 192 20.09 4.09 4.69
C GLY A 192 18.78 4.10 3.89
N LEU A 193 18.74 3.47 2.70
CA LEU A 193 17.51 3.32 1.91
C LEU A 193 16.46 2.50 2.67
N VAL A 194 16.89 1.42 3.29
CA VAL A 194 16.00 0.54 4.06
C VAL A 194 15.48 1.23 5.31
N ALA A 195 16.34 1.96 6.02
CA ALA A 195 15.94 2.74 7.19
C ALA A 195 14.89 3.80 6.85
N LYS A 196 15.05 4.51 5.71
CA LYS A 196 14.06 5.47 5.22
C LYS A 196 12.69 4.82 4.96
N GLU A 197 12.65 3.63 4.38
CA GLU A 197 11.38 2.94 4.11
C GLU A 197 10.66 2.57 5.42
N THR A 198 11.38 2.14 6.46
CA THR A 198 10.77 1.81 7.75
C THR A 198 10.20 3.01 8.50
N THR A 199 10.79 4.20 8.31
CA THR A 199 10.36 5.45 8.96
C THR A 199 9.54 6.36 8.05
N ARG A 200 9.29 5.95 6.80
CA ARG A 200 8.62 6.76 5.79
C ARG A 200 7.27 7.28 6.28
N TYR A 201 7.07 8.58 6.14
CA TYR A 201 5.76 9.21 6.17
C TYR A 201 5.04 8.96 4.84
N SER A 202 3.75 8.68 4.87
CA SER A 202 2.95 8.63 3.64
C SER A 202 1.55 9.17 3.86
N LYS A 203 1.18 10.19 3.10
CA LYS A 203 -0.16 10.75 3.00
C LYS A 203 -0.46 11.02 1.53
N GLY A 204 -1.54 10.45 1.01
CA GLY A 204 -1.98 10.70 -0.36
C GLY A 204 -3.03 11.80 -0.45
N SER A 205 -3.16 12.42 -1.63
CA SER A 205 -4.34 13.18 -2.02
C SER A 205 -5.21 12.34 -2.95
N PHE A 206 -6.50 12.28 -2.69
CA PHE A 206 -7.51 11.68 -3.57
C PHE A 206 -8.30 12.72 -4.38
N GLU A 207 -7.94 13.98 -4.30
CA GLU A 207 -8.66 15.10 -4.94
C GLU A 207 -8.83 14.92 -6.45
N LYS A 208 -7.83 14.35 -7.12
CA LYS A 208 -7.90 14.05 -8.55
C LYS A 208 -8.96 13.00 -8.85
N ALA A 209 -9.00 11.92 -8.06
CA ALA A 209 -10.00 10.87 -8.19
C ALA A 209 -11.41 11.39 -7.90
N GLU A 210 -11.55 12.25 -6.90
CA GLU A 210 -12.83 12.92 -6.61
C GLU A 210 -13.28 13.79 -7.76
N ARG A 211 -12.44 14.69 -8.24
CA ARG A 211 -12.78 15.63 -9.31
C ARG A 211 -13.17 14.93 -10.62
N ILE A 212 -12.43 13.86 -11.01
CA ILE A 212 -12.60 13.22 -12.32
C ILE A 212 -13.62 12.07 -12.25
N LEU A 213 -13.60 11.29 -11.18
CA LEU A 213 -14.39 10.07 -11.06
C LEU A 213 -15.57 10.22 -10.08
N GLY A 214 -15.59 11.26 -9.26
CA GLY A 214 -16.55 11.38 -8.17
C GLY A 214 -16.29 10.36 -7.04
N TRP A 215 -15.07 9.82 -6.97
CA TRP A 215 -14.71 8.83 -5.97
C TRP A 215 -14.21 9.49 -4.68
N ARG A 216 -14.74 9.04 -3.55
CA ARG A 216 -14.30 9.44 -2.21
C ARG A 216 -14.09 8.21 -1.32
N PRO A 217 -13.00 8.15 -0.55
CA PRO A 217 -12.77 7.10 0.43
C PRO A 217 -13.59 7.34 1.71
N HIS A 218 -13.70 6.31 2.55
CA HIS A 218 -14.04 6.48 3.95
C HIS A 218 -12.82 6.98 4.72
N THR A 219 -13.04 7.90 5.66
CA THR A 219 -11.97 8.60 6.40
C THR A 219 -12.00 8.36 7.91
N ASP A 220 -13.06 7.77 8.45
CA ASP A 220 -13.13 7.36 9.84
C ASP A 220 -12.36 6.04 10.05
N MET A 221 -11.03 6.16 10.15
CA MET A 221 -10.12 5.03 10.21
C MET A 221 -10.32 4.20 11.48
N GLU A 222 -10.58 4.82 12.62
CA GLU A 222 -10.80 4.09 13.87
C GLU A 222 -12.00 3.16 13.77
N SER A 223 -13.16 3.69 13.40
CA SER A 223 -14.37 2.88 13.22
C SER A 223 -14.19 1.78 12.18
N LEU A 224 -13.49 2.06 11.08
CA LEU A 224 -13.23 1.08 10.04
C LEU A 224 -12.30 -0.03 10.51
N VAL A 225 -11.21 0.29 11.18
CA VAL A 225 -10.26 -0.71 11.70
C VAL A 225 -10.96 -1.62 12.71
N LYS A 226 -11.70 -1.05 13.68
CA LYS A 226 -12.47 -1.82 14.66
C LYS A 226 -13.51 -2.73 13.99
N LYS A 227 -14.25 -2.21 13.02
CA LYS A 227 -15.21 -3.00 12.25
C LYS A 227 -14.55 -4.15 11.50
N VAL A 228 -13.50 -3.87 10.73
CA VAL A 228 -12.77 -4.89 9.95
C VAL A 228 -12.17 -5.95 10.87
N THR A 229 -11.64 -5.55 12.03
CA THR A 229 -11.10 -6.48 13.03
C THR A 229 -12.13 -7.52 13.46
N LEU A 230 -13.40 -7.11 13.64
CA LEU A 230 -14.49 -8.00 14.03
C LEU A 230 -15.02 -8.85 12.86
N GLU A 231 -14.71 -8.50 11.62
CA GLU A 231 -15.05 -9.27 10.42
C GLU A 231 -14.00 -10.34 10.06
N ILE A 232 -12.81 -10.32 10.70
CA ILE A 232 -11.76 -11.33 10.45
C ILE A 232 -12.18 -12.64 11.08
N GLU A 233 -12.26 -13.69 10.28
CA GLU A 233 -12.50 -15.05 10.78
C GLU A 233 -11.20 -15.67 11.29
N CYS A 234 -11.27 -16.37 12.43
CA CYS A 234 -10.15 -17.19 12.91
C CYS A 234 -10.07 -18.45 12.04
N GLU A 235 -8.96 -18.64 11.31
CA GLU A 235 -8.63 -19.92 10.68
C GLU A 235 -8.08 -20.91 11.72
#